data_09de2c6bbdf4b6679401650397f2cec0
#
_entry.id   09de2c6bbdf4b6679401650397f2cec0
#
_cell.length_a   1.000
_cell.length_b   1.000
_cell.length_c   1.000
_cell.angle_alpha   90.00
_cell.angle_beta   90.00
_cell.angle_gamma   90.00
#
_symmetry.space_group_name_H-M   'P 1'
#
loop_
_entity.id
_entity.type
_entity.pdbx_description
1 polymer ?
#
loop_
_entity_poly.entity_id
_entity_poly.type
_entity_poly.pdbx_seq_one_letter_code
_entity_poly.pdbx_strand_id
1 'polypeptide(L)'
;MPEGPEVWFLGRVLRNVLEPVGRSVVLHGKHLVLDGTVHHHFGLSGGLRMDVTTATDAGIVEITLRHHHGKGPVSGSAKPVTAAEVAALCAEGLDWMTAPRDAIADVISAAAFRRKALGAWMLDQHAIAGVGVAWASEIAAAARLDVARPMCAQNLIKLADAYISVREKAVALYTALLPPPFDTEAAKTAVNNWYRNLYAARAPSLTVYSVGTPVLISGRTFWKL
;
A
#
# COMPACT_ATOMS: atom_id res chain seq x y z
N MET A 1 -7.68 0.11 -6.71
CA MET A 1 -6.32 -0.46 -6.74
C MET A 1 -5.79 -0.45 -5.31
N PRO A 2 -5.28 -1.55 -4.82
CA PRO A 2 -4.58 -1.56 -3.53
C PRO A 2 -3.35 -0.63 -3.58
N GLU A 3 -3.16 0.14 -2.52
CA GLU A 3 -2.05 1.06 -2.34
C GLU A 3 -1.25 0.64 -1.10
N GLY A 4 -0.22 1.35 -0.73
CA GLY A 4 0.67 0.98 0.37
C GLY A 4 -0.04 0.61 1.68
N PRO A 5 -0.97 1.41 2.20
CA PRO A 5 -1.67 1.08 3.43
C PRO A 5 -2.50 -0.21 3.37
N GLU A 6 -3.14 -0.49 2.24
CA GLU A 6 -3.90 -1.73 2.06
C GLU A 6 -2.97 -2.95 2.00
N VAL A 7 -1.84 -2.83 1.32
CA VAL A 7 -0.81 -3.91 1.26
C VAL A 7 -0.14 -4.07 2.62
N TRP A 8 0.10 -2.98 3.34
CA TRP A 8 0.60 -3.00 4.72
C TRP A 8 -0.34 -3.76 5.65
N PHE A 9 -1.65 -3.49 5.59
CA PHE A 9 -2.65 -4.23 6.38
C PHE A 9 -2.58 -5.73 6.09
N LEU A 10 -2.63 -6.10 4.82
CA LEU A 10 -2.56 -7.50 4.41
C LEU A 10 -1.29 -8.18 4.94
N GLY A 11 -0.15 -7.52 4.83
CA GLY A 11 1.11 -8.04 5.35
C GLY A 11 1.13 -8.18 6.88
N ARG A 12 0.47 -7.27 7.62
CA ARG A 12 0.34 -7.39 9.07
C ARG A 12 -0.50 -8.61 9.46
N VAL A 13 -1.62 -8.85 8.77
CA VAL A 13 -2.43 -10.05 8.99
C VAL A 13 -1.63 -11.31 8.71
N LEU A 14 -0.92 -11.35 7.58
CA LEU A 14 -0.13 -12.52 7.20
C LEU A 14 1.04 -12.78 8.15
N ARG A 15 1.76 -11.74 8.60
CA ARG A 15 2.84 -11.90 9.59
C ARG A 15 2.35 -12.57 10.86
N ASN A 16 1.18 -12.16 11.36
CA ASN A 16 0.62 -12.72 12.60
C ASN A 16 0.39 -14.24 12.54
N VAL A 17 0.22 -14.82 11.36
CA VAL A 17 -0.07 -16.25 11.20
C VAL A 17 1.04 -17.05 10.50
N LEU A 18 1.88 -16.41 9.69
CA LEU A 18 2.93 -17.08 8.93
C LEU A 18 4.27 -17.10 9.66
N GLU A 19 4.67 -15.99 10.31
CA GLU A 19 5.94 -15.93 11.02
C GLU A 19 6.04 -16.94 12.17
N PRO A 20 4.98 -17.21 12.95
CA PRO A 20 5.03 -18.26 13.98
C PRO A 20 5.27 -19.67 13.46
N VAL A 21 4.98 -19.94 12.19
CA VAL A 21 5.24 -21.22 11.52
C VAL A 21 6.50 -21.20 10.63
N GLY A 22 7.38 -20.21 10.86
CA GLY A 22 8.68 -20.09 10.21
C GLY A 22 8.63 -19.54 8.77
N ARG A 23 7.51 -18.95 8.34
CA ARG A 23 7.37 -18.36 7.01
C ARG A 23 7.59 -16.84 7.06
N SER A 24 8.19 -16.28 6.03
CA SER A 24 8.52 -14.84 5.99
C SER A 24 7.56 -14.03 5.15
N VAL A 25 7.36 -12.76 5.56
CA VAL A 25 6.52 -11.80 4.86
C VAL A 25 7.30 -10.49 4.72
N VAL A 26 7.66 -10.13 3.48
CA VAL A 26 8.34 -8.87 3.17
C VAL A 26 7.35 -7.93 2.47
N LEU A 27 7.34 -6.68 2.91
CA LEU A 27 6.52 -5.60 2.36
C LEU A 27 7.41 -4.47 1.90
N HIS A 28 7.11 -3.93 0.73
CA HIS A 28 7.71 -2.68 0.26
C HIS A 28 6.74 -1.97 -0.69
N GLY A 29 6.28 -0.79 -0.32
CA GLY A 29 5.33 -0.01 -1.11
C GLY A 29 4.04 -0.80 -1.41
N LYS A 30 3.87 -1.22 -2.67
CA LYS A 30 2.72 -2.02 -3.14
C LYS A 30 3.06 -3.49 -3.36
N HIS A 31 4.23 -3.91 -2.93
CA HIS A 31 4.75 -5.25 -3.14
C HIS A 31 4.64 -6.09 -1.87
N LEU A 32 4.26 -7.33 -2.03
CA LEU A 32 4.25 -8.36 -0.99
C LEU A 32 5.09 -9.53 -1.49
N VAL A 33 6.09 -9.94 -0.72
CA VAL A 33 6.88 -11.15 -1.01
C VAL A 33 6.68 -12.14 0.13
N LEU A 34 6.35 -13.37 -0.23
CA LEU A 34 6.17 -14.48 0.71
C LEU A 34 7.33 -15.44 0.59
N ASP A 35 7.86 -15.86 1.74
CA ASP A 35 8.96 -16.82 1.88
C ASP A 35 10.22 -16.46 1.08
N GLY A 36 10.39 -15.17 0.75
CA GLY A 36 11.49 -14.71 -0.08
C GLY A 36 11.48 -15.21 -1.53
N THR A 37 10.43 -15.93 -1.94
CA THR A 37 10.40 -16.68 -3.21
C THR A 37 9.23 -16.34 -4.11
N VAL A 38 8.14 -15.78 -3.58
CA VAL A 38 6.94 -15.44 -4.37
C VAL A 38 6.57 -13.99 -4.18
N HIS A 39 6.68 -13.22 -5.24
CA HIS A 39 6.26 -11.82 -5.30
C HIS A 39 4.82 -11.69 -5.78
N HIS A 40 4.01 -11.01 -4.99
CA HIS A 40 2.62 -10.68 -5.30
C HIS A 40 2.49 -9.20 -5.63
N HIS A 41 1.93 -8.91 -6.81
CA HIS A 41 1.50 -7.60 -7.24
C HIS A 41 -0.01 -7.62 -7.52
N PHE A 42 -0.78 -6.76 -6.89
CA PHE A 42 -2.24 -6.88 -6.91
C PHE A 42 -2.92 -6.19 -8.09
N GLY A 43 -2.20 -5.38 -8.87
CA GLY A 43 -2.80 -4.63 -9.98
C GLY A 43 -3.98 -3.76 -9.53
N LEU A 44 -5.02 -3.68 -10.35
CA LEU A 44 -6.24 -2.92 -10.03
C LEU A 44 -7.26 -3.71 -9.20
N SER A 45 -7.31 -5.03 -9.36
CA SER A 45 -8.35 -5.89 -8.81
C SER A 45 -7.85 -7.25 -8.33
N GLY A 46 -6.54 -7.46 -8.30
CA GLY A 46 -5.95 -8.67 -7.74
C GLY A 46 -6.09 -8.73 -6.23
N GLY A 47 -6.00 -9.93 -5.70
CA GLY A 47 -6.10 -10.16 -4.27
C GLY A 47 -5.40 -11.45 -3.86
N LEU A 48 -5.46 -11.74 -2.58
CA LEU A 48 -4.97 -12.97 -2.01
C LEU A 48 -6.13 -13.73 -1.37
N ARG A 49 -6.13 -15.04 -1.51
CA ARG A 49 -7.00 -15.94 -0.74
C ARG A 49 -6.14 -16.80 0.18
N MET A 50 -6.63 -17.01 1.36
CA MET A 50 -6.03 -17.83 2.39
C MET A 50 -6.97 -19.00 2.70
N ASP A 51 -6.44 -20.20 2.60
CA ASP A 51 -7.08 -21.42 3.07
C ASP A 51 -6.26 -21.98 4.24
N VAL A 52 -6.93 -22.42 5.29
CA VAL A 52 -6.33 -23.01 6.49
C VAL A 52 -6.83 -24.43 6.60
N THR A 53 -5.92 -25.38 6.66
CA THR A 53 -6.21 -26.80 6.92
C THR A 53 -5.53 -27.20 8.21
N THR A 54 -6.30 -27.68 9.17
CA THR A 54 -5.75 -28.22 10.41
C THR A 54 -5.65 -29.74 10.26
N ALA A 55 -4.42 -30.28 10.30
CA ALA A 55 -4.22 -31.72 10.35
C ALA A 55 -4.50 -32.22 11.78
N THR A 56 -5.45 -33.13 11.90
CA THR A 56 -6.11 -33.50 13.17
C THR A 56 -5.24 -34.21 14.18
N ASP A 57 -4.15 -34.89 13.78
CA ASP A 57 -3.40 -35.76 14.69
C ASP A 57 -2.07 -35.20 15.22
N ALA A 58 -1.59 -34.07 14.67
CA ALA A 58 -0.32 -33.48 15.06
C ALA A 58 -0.40 -31.96 15.38
N GLY A 59 -1.57 -31.36 15.33
CA GLY A 59 -1.73 -29.92 15.55
C GLY A 59 -1.07 -29.06 14.46
N ILE A 60 -0.72 -29.63 13.31
CA ILE A 60 -0.08 -28.93 12.20
C ILE A 60 -1.15 -28.11 11.47
N VAL A 61 -0.95 -26.79 11.45
CA VAL A 61 -1.77 -25.87 10.66
C VAL A 61 -1.08 -25.64 9.32
N GLU A 62 -1.68 -26.12 8.25
CA GLU A 62 -1.24 -25.83 6.89
C GLU A 62 -1.96 -24.56 6.37
N ILE A 63 -1.18 -23.54 6.00
CA ILE A 63 -1.69 -22.30 5.45
C ILE A 63 -1.33 -22.23 3.97
N THR A 64 -2.34 -22.32 3.11
CA THR A 64 -2.20 -22.18 1.67
C THR A 64 -2.64 -20.77 1.25
N LEU A 65 -1.81 -20.09 0.46
CA LEU A 65 -2.09 -18.78 -0.10
C LEU A 65 -2.22 -18.87 -1.61
N ARG A 66 -3.34 -18.40 -2.16
CA ARG A 66 -3.61 -18.39 -3.60
C ARG A 66 -3.80 -16.96 -4.08
N HIS A 67 -3.04 -16.58 -5.09
CA HIS A 67 -3.22 -15.29 -5.74
C HIS A 67 -4.49 -15.30 -6.60
N HIS A 68 -5.29 -14.24 -6.47
CA HIS A 68 -6.46 -14.00 -7.30
C HIS A 68 -6.16 -12.87 -8.29
N HIS A 69 -6.11 -13.20 -9.58
CA HIS A 69 -5.68 -12.25 -10.62
C HIS A 69 -6.65 -11.08 -10.85
N GLY A 70 -7.90 -11.17 -10.40
CA GLY A 70 -8.91 -10.15 -10.70
C GLY A 70 -9.39 -10.19 -12.14
N LYS A 71 -10.29 -9.28 -12.49
CA LYS A 71 -10.81 -9.11 -13.86
C LYS A 71 -10.37 -7.75 -14.40
N GLY A 72 -9.97 -7.69 -15.67
CA GLY A 72 -9.68 -6.44 -16.36
C GLY A 72 -8.24 -6.34 -16.90
N PRO A 73 -7.90 -5.24 -17.59
CA PRO A 73 -6.65 -5.09 -18.33
C PRO A 73 -5.42 -4.97 -17.43
N VAL A 74 -5.59 -4.65 -16.15
CA VAL A 74 -4.49 -4.57 -15.16
C VAL A 74 -4.81 -5.54 -14.04
N SER A 75 -4.62 -6.82 -14.32
CA SER A 75 -4.76 -7.88 -13.31
C SER A 75 -3.53 -7.93 -12.39
N GLY A 76 -3.73 -8.50 -11.20
CA GLY A 76 -2.61 -8.83 -10.32
C GLY A 76 -1.77 -9.98 -10.88
N SER A 77 -0.59 -10.18 -10.33
CA SER A 77 0.31 -11.29 -10.65
C SER A 77 0.97 -11.86 -9.41
N ALA A 78 1.25 -13.17 -9.45
CA ALA A 78 2.15 -13.83 -8.53
C ALA A 78 3.23 -14.50 -9.35
N LYS A 79 4.50 -14.24 -9.06
CA LYS A 79 5.63 -14.81 -9.79
C LYS A 79 6.73 -15.22 -8.82
N PRO A 80 7.48 -16.30 -9.15
CA PRO A 80 8.71 -16.61 -8.44
C PRO A 80 9.70 -15.45 -8.53
N VAL A 81 10.46 -15.22 -7.47
CA VAL A 81 11.52 -14.22 -7.40
C VAL A 81 12.74 -14.79 -6.69
N THR A 82 13.89 -14.30 -7.08
CA THR A 82 15.18 -14.56 -6.41
C THR A 82 15.41 -13.58 -5.27
N ALA A 83 16.32 -13.89 -4.37
CA ALA A 83 16.72 -12.99 -3.30
C ALA A 83 17.27 -11.65 -3.83
N ALA A 84 17.96 -11.65 -4.96
CA ALA A 84 18.46 -10.44 -5.61
C ALA A 84 17.31 -9.54 -6.12
N GLU A 85 16.27 -10.14 -6.71
CA GLU A 85 15.08 -9.39 -7.14
C GLU A 85 14.30 -8.83 -5.94
N VAL A 86 14.20 -9.57 -4.83
CA VAL A 86 13.60 -9.05 -3.58
C VAL A 86 14.40 -7.86 -3.07
N ALA A 87 15.72 -7.96 -3.02
CA ALA A 87 16.59 -6.85 -2.61
C ALA A 87 16.42 -5.63 -3.53
N ALA A 88 16.33 -5.84 -4.84
CA ALA A 88 16.09 -4.77 -5.81
C ALA A 88 14.72 -4.09 -5.59
N LEU A 89 13.66 -4.87 -5.35
CA LEU A 89 12.33 -4.34 -5.00
C LEU A 89 12.38 -3.46 -3.74
N CYS A 90 13.07 -3.93 -2.70
CA CYS A 90 13.19 -3.18 -1.45
C CYS A 90 14.08 -1.94 -1.56
N ALA A 91 14.90 -1.84 -2.59
CA ALA A 91 15.74 -0.68 -2.89
C ALA A 91 15.02 0.36 -3.77
N GLU A 92 13.86 0.05 -4.34
CA GLU A 92 13.07 0.97 -5.16
C GLU A 92 12.35 2.01 -4.30
N GLY A 93 12.85 3.25 -4.31
CA GLY A 93 12.22 4.37 -3.60
C GLY A 93 12.14 4.19 -2.07
N LEU A 94 11.62 5.19 -1.39
CA LEU A 94 11.31 5.09 0.03
C LEU A 94 9.94 4.45 0.23
N ASP A 95 9.84 3.41 1.04
CA ASP A 95 8.54 2.87 1.43
C ASP A 95 7.79 3.87 2.32
N TRP A 96 6.72 4.45 1.79
CA TRP A 96 5.91 5.42 2.51
C TRP A 96 5.45 4.92 3.88
N MET A 97 5.14 3.64 4.00
CA MET A 97 4.59 3.10 5.26
C MET A 97 5.61 3.03 6.39
N THR A 98 6.91 3.02 6.07
CA THR A 98 7.98 2.83 7.06
C THR A 98 9.03 3.95 7.08
N ALA A 99 9.15 4.72 6.00
CA ALA A 99 10.17 5.76 5.88
C ALA A 99 10.03 6.84 6.96
N PRO A 100 11.14 7.29 7.58
CA PRO A 100 11.12 8.40 8.51
C PRO A 100 10.81 9.72 7.78
N ARG A 101 10.25 10.68 8.52
CA ARG A 101 9.86 12.00 7.99
C ARG A 101 11.00 12.69 7.24
N ASP A 102 12.20 12.69 7.82
CA ASP A 102 13.32 13.41 7.25
C ASP A 102 13.79 12.81 5.92
N ALA A 103 13.79 11.47 5.80
CA ALA A 103 14.07 10.82 4.52
C ALA A 103 13.03 11.19 3.44
N ILE A 104 11.75 11.29 3.80
CA ILE A 104 10.70 11.79 2.91
C ILE A 104 10.97 13.24 2.52
N ALA A 105 11.34 14.09 3.47
CA ALA A 105 11.66 15.49 3.23
C ALA A 105 12.85 15.66 2.28
N ASP A 106 13.89 14.84 2.41
CA ASP A 106 15.06 14.86 1.53
C ASP A 106 14.70 14.53 0.08
N VAL A 107 13.85 13.48 -0.14
CA VAL A 107 13.38 13.11 -1.48
C VAL A 107 12.50 14.21 -2.08
N ILE A 108 11.64 14.85 -1.29
CA ILE A 108 10.83 15.99 -1.73
C ILE A 108 11.75 17.18 -2.11
N SER A 109 12.70 17.50 -1.30
CA SER A 109 13.65 18.60 -1.52
C SER A 109 14.46 18.40 -2.79
N ALA A 110 14.97 17.18 -3.02
CA ALA A 110 15.69 16.82 -4.24
C ALA A 110 14.83 16.92 -5.51
N ALA A 111 13.51 16.87 -5.38
CA ALA A 111 12.57 16.96 -6.48
C ALA A 111 11.89 18.34 -6.63
N ALA A 112 12.10 19.27 -5.70
CA ALA A 112 11.37 20.52 -5.60
C ALA A 112 11.48 21.42 -6.84
N PHE A 113 12.57 21.34 -7.60
CA PHE A 113 12.78 22.10 -8.83
C PHE A 113 12.11 21.49 -10.07
N ARG A 114 11.49 20.31 -9.96
CA ARG A 114 10.90 19.60 -11.09
C ARG A 114 9.65 20.32 -11.61
N ARG A 115 9.53 20.40 -12.93
CA ARG A 115 8.35 20.94 -13.61
C ARG A 115 7.20 19.93 -13.75
N LYS A 116 7.40 18.70 -13.25
CA LYS A 116 6.38 17.65 -13.24
C LYS A 116 5.25 18.06 -12.27
N ALA A 117 4.00 17.80 -12.66
CA ALA A 117 2.85 18.02 -11.76
C ALA A 117 3.02 17.20 -10.47
N LEU A 118 2.65 17.78 -9.34
CA LEU A 118 2.81 17.16 -8.01
C LEU A 118 2.17 15.76 -7.97
N GLY A 119 0.93 15.62 -8.42
CA GLY A 119 0.24 14.33 -8.43
C GLY A 119 0.97 13.26 -9.27
N ALA A 120 1.48 13.64 -10.45
CA ALA A 120 2.24 12.72 -11.28
C ALA A 120 3.58 12.33 -10.64
N TRP A 121 4.22 13.22 -9.88
CA TRP A 121 5.43 12.91 -9.12
C TRP A 121 5.13 11.99 -7.92
N MET A 122 4.05 12.23 -7.19
CA MET A 122 3.67 11.40 -6.04
C MET A 122 3.36 9.94 -6.41
N LEU A 123 3.03 9.65 -7.67
CA LEU A 123 2.83 8.29 -8.16
C LEU A 123 4.12 7.59 -8.59
N ASP A 124 5.26 8.27 -8.55
CA ASP A 124 6.56 7.71 -8.92
C ASP A 124 7.06 6.79 -7.78
N GLN A 125 6.93 5.48 -7.99
CA GLN A 125 7.29 4.50 -6.98
C GLN A 125 8.81 4.45 -6.71
N HIS A 126 9.65 4.94 -7.63
CA HIS A 126 11.09 5.07 -7.44
C HIS A 126 11.47 6.26 -6.53
N ALA A 127 10.56 7.21 -6.34
CA ALA A 127 10.75 8.30 -5.37
C ALA A 127 10.22 7.88 -3.99
N ILE A 128 8.89 7.69 -3.89
CA ILE A 128 8.22 7.25 -2.66
C ILE A 128 7.25 6.12 -3.02
N ALA A 129 7.62 4.90 -2.64
CA ALA A 129 6.85 3.70 -2.92
C ALA A 129 5.58 3.60 -2.06
N GLY A 130 4.54 2.99 -2.60
CA GLY A 130 3.30 2.70 -1.89
C GLY A 130 2.18 3.72 -2.10
N VAL A 131 2.47 4.93 -2.52
CA VAL A 131 1.46 5.96 -2.75
C VAL A 131 0.72 5.71 -4.06
N GLY A 132 -0.60 5.75 -4.02
CA GLY A 132 -1.46 5.73 -5.19
C GLY A 132 -2.35 6.97 -5.22
N VAL A 133 -3.30 6.99 -6.17
CA VAL A 133 -4.10 8.19 -6.45
C VAL A 133 -4.94 8.65 -5.25
N ALA A 134 -5.54 7.70 -4.52
CA ALA A 134 -6.38 8.05 -3.38
C ALA A 134 -5.56 8.75 -2.29
N TRP A 135 -4.47 8.12 -1.86
CA TRP A 135 -3.63 8.67 -0.81
C TRP A 135 -2.85 9.91 -1.26
N ALA A 136 -2.42 9.98 -2.54
CA ALA A 136 -1.80 11.19 -3.09
C ALA A 136 -2.75 12.39 -3.03
N SER A 137 -4.04 12.19 -3.31
CA SER A 137 -5.05 13.26 -3.20
C SER A 137 -5.20 13.74 -1.76
N GLU A 138 -5.28 12.82 -0.79
CA GLU A 138 -5.39 13.15 0.64
C GLU A 138 -4.13 13.84 1.18
N ILE A 139 -2.93 13.37 0.79
CA ILE A 139 -1.65 13.96 1.20
C ILE A 139 -1.53 15.39 0.66
N ALA A 140 -1.85 15.61 -0.62
CA ALA A 140 -1.78 16.92 -1.22
C ALA A 140 -2.78 17.90 -0.57
N ALA A 141 -4.00 17.44 -0.28
CA ALA A 141 -5.01 18.22 0.43
C ALA A 141 -4.57 18.58 1.86
N ALA A 142 -4.01 17.62 2.61
CA ALA A 142 -3.47 17.87 3.94
C ALA A 142 -2.33 18.92 3.93
N ALA A 143 -1.49 18.91 2.89
CA ALA A 143 -0.46 19.90 2.66
C ALA A 143 -0.98 21.23 2.09
N ARG A 144 -2.25 21.31 1.68
CA ARG A 144 -2.88 22.44 0.96
C ARG A 144 -2.18 22.73 -0.38
N LEU A 145 -1.83 21.68 -1.12
CA LEU A 145 -1.17 21.76 -2.41
C LEU A 145 -2.10 21.32 -3.54
N ASP A 146 -1.89 21.88 -4.74
CA ASP A 146 -2.64 21.49 -5.93
C ASP A 146 -1.89 20.39 -6.69
N VAL A 147 -2.50 19.22 -6.78
CA VAL A 147 -1.94 18.04 -7.49
C VAL A 147 -1.64 18.30 -8.96
N ALA A 148 -2.35 19.26 -9.59
CA ALA A 148 -2.18 19.61 -11.00
C ALA A 148 -1.01 20.58 -11.25
N ARG A 149 -0.58 21.33 -10.24
CA ARG A 149 0.50 22.32 -10.39
C ARG A 149 1.88 21.65 -10.34
N PRO A 150 2.86 22.21 -11.08
CA PRO A 150 4.25 21.77 -10.99
C PRO A 150 4.82 21.90 -9.57
N MET A 151 5.69 20.96 -9.18
CA MET A 151 6.35 20.99 -7.87
C MET A 151 7.10 22.31 -7.65
N CYS A 152 7.86 22.78 -8.64
CA CYS A 152 8.61 24.04 -8.56
C CYS A 152 7.76 25.31 -8.41
N ALA A 153 6.44 25.21 -8.61
CA ALA A 153 5.50 26.33 -8.50
C ALA A 153 4.73 26.32 -7.17
N GLN A 154 5.15 25.49 -6.20
CA GLN A 154 4.45 25.31 -4.93
C GLN A 154 5.40 25.34 -3.73
N ASN A 155 4.88 25.72 -2.58
CA ASN A 155 5.64 25.64 -1.32
C ASN A 155 5.48 24.25 -0.71
N LEU A 156 6.48 23.39 -0.85
CA LEU A 156 6.46 21.99 -0.46
C LEU A 156 6.82 21.73 1.03
N ILE A 157 7.03 22.79 1.83
CA ILE A 157 7.53 22.66 3.21
C ILE A 157 6.66 21.76 4.11
N LYS A 158 5.35 21.72 3.86
CA LYS A 158 4.40 20.90 4.63
C LYS A 158 4.16 19.52 4.04
N LEU A 159 4.77 19.20 2.90
CA LEU A 159 4.44 17.96 2.20
C LEU A 159 4.91 16.72 2.96
N ALA A 160 6.11 16.76 3.54
CA ALA A 160 6.62 15.65 4.36
C ALA A 160 5.75 15.39 5.60
N ASP A 161 5.33 16.46 6.30
CA ASP A 161 4.43 16.33 7.45
C ASP A 161 3.07 15.75 7.06
N ALA A 162 2.57 16.14 5.88
CA ALA A 162 1.32 15.59 5.34
C ALA A 162 1.44 14.09 5.02
N TYR A 163 2.57 13.65 4.46
CA TYR A 163 2.85 12.21 4.27
C TYR A 163 2.75 11.44 5.58
N ILE A 164 3.36 11.95 6.65
CA ILE A 164 3.33 11.31 7.96
C ILE A 164 1.92 11.31 8.55
N SER A 165 1.27 12.46 8.59
CA SER A 165 -0.07 12.62 9.19
C SER A 165 -1.11 11.73 8.49
N VAL A 166 -1.08 11.64 7.15
CA VAL A 166 -2.01 10.79 6.39
C VAL A 166 -1.68 9.31 6.59
N ARG A 167 -0.38 8.94 6.68
CA ARG A 167 0.04 7.58 7.04
C ARG A 167 -0.49 7.16 8.41
N GLU A 168 -0.34 8.00 9.41
CA GLU A 168 -0.82 7.73 10.78
C GLU A 168 -2.33 7.50 10.81
N LYS A 169 -3.10 8.31 10.08
CA LYS A 169 -4.55 8.10 9.92
C LYS A 169 -4.87 6.77 9.25
N ALA A 170 -4.16 6.42 8.18
CA ALA A 170 -4.35 5.14 7.48
C ALA A 170 -3.99 3.95 8.37
N VAL A 171 -2.88 4.02 9.12
CA VAL A 171 -2.45 2.99 10.07
C VAL A 171 -3.47 2.83 11.19
N ALA A 172 -3.94 3.92 11.80
CA ALA A 172 -4.96 3.87 12.84
C ALA A 172 -6.26 3.22 12.34
N LEU A 173 -6.73 3.64 11.17
CA LEU A 173 -7.92 3.09 10.53
C LEU A 173 -7.82 1.57 10.33
N TYR A 174 -6.70 1.11 9.77
CA TYR A 174 -6.54 -0.30 9.43
C TYR A 174 -6.13 -1.17 10.61
N THR A 175 -5.43 -0.62 11.60
CA THR A 175 -5.13 -1.33 12.86
C THR A 175 -6.41 -1.74 13.58
N ALA A 176 -7.46 -0.91 13.54
CA ALA A 176 -8.76 -1.24 14.14
C ALA A 176 -9.46 -2.44 13.47
N LEU A 177 -9.03 -2.84 12.28
CA LEU A 177 -9.58 -3.96 11.52
C LEU A 177 -8.72 -5.23 11.58
N LEU A 178 -7.56 -5.17 12.25
CA LEU A 178 -6.68 -6.33 12.38
C LEU A 178 -7.36 -7.43 13.21
N PRO A 179 -7.31 -8.69 12.75
CA PRO A 179 -7.78 -9.81 13.56
C PRO A 179 -6.90 -9.99 14.80
N PRO A 180 -7.40 -10.69 15.83
CA PRO A 180 -6.58 -11.08 16.97
C PRO A 180 -5.31 -11.81 16.51
N PRO A 181 -4.16 -11.59 17.19
CA PRO A 181 -2.94 -12.32 16.89
C PRO A 181 -3.16 -13.83 17.02
N PHE A 182 -2.55 -14.61 16.12
CA PHE A 182 -2.59 -16.08 16.09
C PHE A 182 -3.98 -16.70 15.82
N ASP A 183 -5.02 -15.92 15.61
CA ASP A 183 -6.33 -16.42 15.19
C ASP A 183 -6.33 -16.64 13.67
N THR A 184 -6.05 -17.89 13.26
CA THR A 184 -5.92 -18.26 11.85
C THR A 184 -7.25 -18.17 11.09
N GLU A 185 -8.40 -18.43 11.70
CA GLU A 185 -9.71 -18.32 11.06
C GLU A 185 -10.14 -16.86 10.89
N ALA A 186 -9.90 -16.03 11.90
CA ALA A 186 -10.10 -14.59 11.78
C ALA A 186 -9.17 -13.99 10.72
N ALA A 187 -7.90 -14.41 10.67
CA ALA A 187 -6.93 -14.00 9.66
C ALA A 187 -7.37 -14.43 8.25
N LYS A 188 -7.83 -15.68 8.07
CA LYS A 188 -8.40 -16.18 6.80
C LYS A 188 -9.58 -15.31 6.35
N THR A 189 -10.50 -15.00 7.27
CA THR A 189 -11.64 -14.11 6.98
C THR A 189 -11.17 -12.72 6.58
N ALA A 190 -10.19 -12.15 7.30
CA ALA A 190 -9.62 -10.85 6.99
C ALA A 190 -8.92 -10.84 5.62
N VAL A 191 -8.10 -11.86 5.31
CA VAL A 191 -7.43 -11.99 4.01
C VAL A 191 -8.45 -12.16 2.88
N ASN A 192 -9.44 -13.03 3.04
CA ASN A 192 -10.38 -13.34 1.97
C ASN A 192 -11.33 -12.17 1.65
N ASN A 193 -11.56 -11.28 2.59
CA ASN A 193 -12.41 -10.10 2.43
C ASN A 193 -11.64 -8.77 2.47
N TRP A 194 -10.31 -8.79 2.51
CA TRP A 194 -9.46 -7.64 2.79
C TRP A 194 -9.80 -6.42 1.94
N TYR A 195 -9.90 -6.59 0.63
CA TYR A 195 -10.15 -5.47 -0.28
C TYR A 195 -11.51 -4.81 -0.02
N ARG A 196 -12.57 -5.63 0.14
CA ARG A 196 -13.93 -5.12 0.40
C ARG A 196 -14.01 -4.41 1.75
N ASN A 197 -13.41 -5.01 2.78
CA ASN A 197 -13.43 -4.45 4.13
C ASN A 197 -12.63 -3.15 4.23
N LEU A 198 -11.44 -3.13 3.63
CA LEU A 198 -10.61 -1.92 3.64
C LEU A 198 -11.21 -0.81 2.78
N TYR A 199 -11.82 -1.13 1.64
CA TYR A 199 -12.49 -0.13 0.83
C TYR A 199 -13.69 0.48 1.56
N ALA A 200 -14.50 -0.34 2.21
CA ALA A 200 -15.64 0.12 3.00
C ALA A 200 -15.21 0.99 4.20
N ALA A 201 -14.10 0.63 4.87
CA ALA A 201 -13.57 1.41 5.98
C ALA A 201 -12.91 2.73 5.51
N ARG A 202 -12.21 2.70 4.38
CA ARG A 202 -11.51 3.86 3.82
C ARG A 202 -12.48 4.93 3.30
N ALA A 203 -13.52 4.53 2.59
CA ALA A 203 -14.40 5.47 1.89
C ALA A 203 -14.93 6.61 2.77
N PRO A 204 -15.45 6.38 3.98
CA PRO A 204 -15.94 7.45 4.84
C PRO A 204 -14.80 8.26 5.51
N SER A 205 -13.57 7.78 5.50
CA SER A 205 -12.42 8.45 6.15
C SER A 205 -11.63 9.35 5.21
N LEU A 206 -11.85 9.25 3.90
CA LEU A 206 -11.22 10.13 2.91
C LEU A 206 -11.96 11.46 2.82
N THR A 207 -11.18 12.55 2.82
CA THR A 207 -11.74 13.91 2.85
C THR A 207 -11.87 14.52 1.47
N VAL A 208 -11.07 14.06 0.51
CA VAL A 208 -10.98 14.64 -0.84
C VAL A 208 -11.26 13.60 -1.92
N TYR A 209 -10.71 12.40 -1.78
CA TYR A 209 -10.85 11.35 -2.79
C TYR A 209 -12.33 10.95 -2.96
N SER A 210 -12.82 11.00 -4.20
CA SER A 210 -14.22 10.77 -4.58
C SER A 210 -15.23 11.83 -4.09
N VAL A 211 -14.80 12.85 -3.35
CA VAL A 211 -15.67 13.91 -2.79
C VAL A 211 -15.33 15.27 -3.38
N GLY A 212 -14.04 15.56 -3.55
CA GLY A 212 -13.55 16.82 -4.09
C GLY A 212 -13.74 16.96 -5.61
N THR A 213 -13.10 17.95 -6.19
CA THR A 213 -13.12 18.20 -7.64
C THR A 213 -12.14 17.26 -8.35
N PRO A 214 -12.61 16.43 -9.31
CA PRO A 214 -11.73 15.54 -10.06
C PRO A 214 -10.84 16.31 -11.04
N VAL A 215 -9.58 15.90 -11.17
CA VAL A 215 -8.64 16.44 -12.14
C VAL A 215 -7.83 15.30 -12.78
N LEU A 216 -7.74 15.32 -14.11
CA LEU A 216 -6.99 14.30 -14.86
C LEU A 216 -5.54 14.74 -15.02
N ILE A 217 -4.61 13.90 -14.53
CA ILE A 217 -3.16 14.13 -14.62
C ILE A 217 -2.50 12.84 -15.10
N SER A 218 -1.81 12.87 -16.24
CA SER A 218 -1.11 11.71 -16.82
C SER A 218 -1.98 10.44 -16.88
N GLY A 219 -3.23 10.58 -17.31
CA GLY A 219 -4.18 9.46 -17.45
C GLY A 219 -4.74 8.92 -16.12
N ARG A 220 -4.53 9.61 -15.00
CA ARG A 220 -5.06 9.25 -13.68
C ARG A 220 -5.95 10.35 -13.14
N THR A 221 -7.08 10.01 -12.56
CA THR A 221 -8.00 10.96 -11.92
C THR A 221 -7.60 11.17 -10.47
N PHE A 222 -7.12 12.36 -10.16
CA PHE A 222 -6.90 12.87 -8.80
C PHE A 222 -8.10 13.67 -8.34
N TRP A 223 -8.11 14.01 -7.06
CA TRP A 223 -9.16 14.82 -6.44
C TRP A 223 -8.51 15.93 -5.64
N LYS A 224 -9.09 17.12 -5.70
CA LYS A 224 -8.62 18.30 -4.97
C LYS A 224 -9.77 19.04 -4.28
N LEU A 225 -9.45 19.76 -3.22
CA LEU A 225 -10.37 20.66 -2.51
C LEU A 225 -10.84 21.81 -3.41
#